data_37697f9ab92bdee73ff828084b531a23
#
_entry.id   37697f9ab92bdee73ff828084b531a23
#
_cell.length_a   1.000
_cell.length_b   1.000
_cell.length_c   1.000
_cell.angle_alpha   90.00
_cell.angle_beta   90.00
_cell.angle_gamma   90.00
#
_symmetry.space_group_name_H-M   'P 1'
#
loop_
_entity.id
_entity.type
_entity.pdbx_description
1 polymer ?
#
loop_
_entity_poly.entity_id
_entity_poly.type
_entity_poly.pdbx_seq_one_letter_code
_entity_poly.pdbx_strand_id
1 'polypeptide(L)'
;MADGSFTEALRLLEHVENDQLPALRNWFNAIFTNNGIGLVAFADEWSKAGREGIRNLFGYTLHLLEGAVRATYLPNAISTYPAEEGQFIQRLAARKLSIESLKKMMEVITDASYHIERNAHTKSVILACCLKMKDAAKGVPAG
;
A
#
# COMPACT_ATOMS: atom_id res chain seq x y z
N MET A 1 8.57 -22.56 -21.88
CA MET A 1 7.28 -22.96 -21.33
C MET A 1 6.71 -21.89 -20.44
N ALA A 2 5.49 -21.53 -20.70
CA ALA A 2 4.79 -20.50 -19.91
C ALA A 2 4.70 -20.89 -18.43
N ASP A 3 4.50 -22.16 -18.14
CA ASP A 3 4.36 -22.66 -16.77
C ASP A 3 5.63 -22.44 -15.94
N GLY A 4 6.79 -22.69 -16.52
CA GLY A 4 8.05 -22.49 -15.83
C GLY A 4 8.30 -21.02 -15.54
N SER A 5 8.07 -20.17 -16.54
CA SER A 5 8.23 -18.71 -16.40
C SER A 5 7.24 -18.15 -15.40
N PHE A 6 6.02 -18.64 -15.42
CA PHE A 6 4.97 -18.19 -14.50
C PHE A 6 5.33 -18.53 -13.04
N THR A 7 5.81 -19.75 -12.81
CA THR A 7 6.21 -20.17 -11.46
C THR A 7 7.36 -19.33 -10.94
N GLU A 8 8.34 -19.05 -11.79
CA GLU A 8 9.48 -18.22 -11.42
C GLU A 8 9.05 -16.80 -11.12
N ALA A 9 8.17 -16.25 -11.93
CA ALA A 9 7.63 -14.91 -11.71
C ALA A 9 6.87 -14.84 -10.39
N LEU A 10 6.09 -15.87 -10.05
CA LEU A 10 5.38 -15.93 -8.78
C LEU A 10 6.32 -15.99 -7.59
N ARG A 11 7.42 -16.74 -7.70
CA ARG A 11 8.41 -16.79 -6.63
C ARG A 11 9.07 -15.45 -6.39
N LEU A 12 9.44 -14.76 -7.47
CA LEU A 12 10.03 -13.44 -7.37
C LEU A 12 9.05 -12.45 -6.75
N LEU A 13 7.80 -12.53 -7.14
CA LEU A 13 6.75 -11.67 -6.62
C LEU A 13 6.53 -11.92 -5.12
N GLU A 14 6.45 -13.19 -4.73
CA GLU A 14 6.29 -13.57 -3.32
C GLU A 14 7.46 -13.09 -2.48
N HIS A 15 8.68 -13.21 -3.00
CA HIS A 15 9.86 -12.75 -2.31
C HIS A 15 9.84 -11.23 -2.09
N VAL A 16 9.47 -10.49 -3.13
CA VAL A 16 9.35 -9.04 -3.05
C VAL A 16 8.25 -8.64 -2.06
N GLU A 17 7.11 -9.31 -2.11
CA GLU A 17 6.00 -9.06 -1.20
C GLU A 17 6.39 -9.32 0.25
N ASN A 18 7.13 -10.40 0.51
CA ASN A 18 7.60 -10.70 1.86
C ASN A 18 8.53 -9.63 2.40
N ASP A 19 9.35 -9.03 1.55
CA ASP A 19 10.23 -7.94 1.95
C ASP A 19 9.47 -6.65 2.19
N GLN A 20 8.40 -6.42 1.45
CA GLN A 20 7.64 -5.17 1.50
C GLN A 20 6.57 -5.15 2.58
N LEU A 21 6.05 -6.31 2.98
CA LEU A 21 4.97 -6.37 3.95
C LEU A 21 5.32 -5.73 5.29
N PRO A 22 6.48 -6.00 5.89
CA PRO A 22 6.86 -5.31 7.13
C PRO A 22 6.94 -3.80 6.96
N ALA A 23 7.45 -3.33 5.85
CA ALA A 23 7.52 -1.90 5.56
C ALA A 23 6.13 -1.29 5.47
N LEU A 24 5.20 -2.00 4.82
CA LEU A 24 3.81 -1.57 4.72
C LEU A 24 3.12 -1.52 6.06
N ARG A 25 3.36 -2.50 6.91
CA ARG A 25 2.79 -2.51 8.26
C ARG A 25 3.24 -1.29 9.05
N ASN A 26 4.52 -0.98 8.98
CA ASN A 26 5.07 0.18 9.66
C ASN A 26 4.50 1.48 9.10
N TRP A 27 4.37 1.55 7.78
CA TRP A 27 3.81 2.71 7.11
C TRP A 27 2.36 2.97 7.53
N PHE A 28 1.53 1.92 7.46
CA PHE A 28 0.12 2.05 7.81
C PHE A 28 -0.05 2.33 9.30
N ASN A 29 0.80 1.73 10.13
CA ASN A 29 0.79 2.04 11.56
C ASN A 29 1.08 3.52 11.81
N ALA A 30 2.07 4.08 11.10
CA ALA A 30 2.39 5.50 11.21
C ALA A 30 1.24 6.38 10.71
N ILE A 31 0.56 5.95 9.65
CA ILE A 31 -0.60 6.67 9.13
C ILE A 31 -1.71 6.72 10.17
N PHE A 32 -2.06 5.57 10.75
CA PHE A 32 -3.18 5.47 11.68
C PHE A 32 -2.90 6.06 13.05
N THR A 33 -1.63 6.07 13.47
CA THR A 33 -1.24 6.68 14.75
C THR A 33 -0.84 8.14 14.64
N ASN A 34 -0.93 8.70 13.44
CA ASN A 34 -0.57 10.09 13.16
C ASN A 34 0.89 10.39 13.52
N ASN A 35 1.78 9.45 13.22
CA ASN A 35 3.20 9.56 13.54
C ASN A 35 3.95 10.26 12.40
N GLY A 36 4.03 11.58 12.47
CA GLY A 36 4.67 12.39 11.42
C GLY A 36 6.15 12.04 11.23
N ILE A 37 6.86 11.77 12.33
CA ILE A 37 8.28 11.40 12.26
C ILE A 37 8.44 10.07 11.51
N GLY A 38 7.57 9.11 11.78
CA GLY A 38 7.59 7.83 11.09
C GLY A 38 7.29 7.97 9.60
N LEU A 39 6.39 8.87 9.25
CA LEU A 39 6.06 9.12 7.83
C LEU A 39 7.21 9.77 7.08
N VAL A 40 7.88 10.72 7.71
CA VAL A 40 9.07 11.36 7.10
C VAL A 40 10.19 10.33 6.93
N ALA A 41 10.41 9.48 7.93
CA ALA A 41 11.41 8.43 7.84
C ALA A 41 11.08 7.44 6.71
N PHE A 42 9.82 7.09 6.57
CA PHE A 42 9.37 6.22 5.48
C PHE A 42 9.64 6.85 4.12
N ALA A 43 9.32 8.13 3.95
CA ALA A 43 9.55 8.84 2.70
C ALA A 43 11.04 8.91 2.36
N ASP A 44 11.87 9.17 3.36
CA ASP A 44 13.32 9.23 3.19
C ASP A 44 13.87 7.87 2.76
N GLU A 45 13.47 6.82 3.42
CA GLU A 45 13.93 5.46 3.12
C GLU A 45 13.52 5.02 1.71
N TRP A 46 12.25 5.17 1.38
CA TRP A 46 11.73 4.69 0.10
C TRP A 46 12.12 5.57 -1.08
N SER A 47 12.45 6.83 -0.86
CA SER A 47 12.96 7.67 -1.94
C SER A 47 14.27 7.13 -2.50
N LYS A 48 15.00 6.34 -1.72
CA LYS A 48 16.25 5.73 -2.13
C LYS A 48 16.08 4.41 -2.86
N ALA A 49 14.88 3.86 -2.85
CA ALA A 49 14.59 2.56 -3.49
C ALA A 49 14.53 2.64 -5.02
N GLY A 50 14.47 3.84 -5.57
CA GLY A 50 14.33 4.04 -7.00
C GLY A 50 12.88 3.91 -7.45
N ARG A 51 12.61 4.32 -8.69
CA ARG A 51 11.23 4.32 -9.21
C ARG A 51 10.61 2.95 -9.25
N GLU A 52 11.39 1.96 -9.66
CA GLU A 52 10.87 0.60 -9.76
C GLU A 52 10.49 0.04 -8.39
N GLY A 53 11.34 0.28 -7.38
CA GLY A 53 11.03 -0.14 -6.01
C GLY A 53 9.77 0.51 -5.47
N ILE A 54 9.61 1.81 -5.73
CA ILE A 54 8.41 2.54 -5.30
C ILE A 54 7.18 2.06 -6.06
N ARG A 55 7.31 1.82 -7.35
CA ARG A 55 6.21 1.28 -8.16
C ARG A 55 5.73 -0.04 -7.61
N ASN A 56 6.67 -0.91 -7.27
CA ASN A 56 6.33 -2.22 -6.71
C ASN A 56 5.65 -2.08 -5.35
N LEU A 57 6.15 -1.20 -4.50
CA LEU A 57 5.55 -0.94 -3.20
C LEU A 57 4.12 -0.41 -3.34
N PHE A 58 3.91 0.57 -4.20
CA PHE A 58 2.59 1.16 -4.41
C PHE A 58 1.63 0.16 -5.04
N GLY A 59 2.11 -0.64 -6.00
CA GLY A 59 1.30 -1.70 -6.61
C GLY A 59 0.86 -2.73 -5.59
N TYR A 60 1.76 -3.13 -4.72
CA TYR A 60 1.46 -4.07 -3.64
C TYR A 60 0.47 -3.45 -2.65
N THR A 61 0.64 -2.17 -2.32
CA THR A 61 -0.28 -1.47 -1.44
C THR A 61 -1.69 -1.44 -2.03
N LEU A 62 -1.81 -1.16 -3.33
CA LEU A 62 -3.10 -1.20 -4.02
C LEU A 62 -3.74 -2.57 -3.96
N HIS A 63 -2.94 -3.61 -4.15
CA HIS A 63 -3.40 -5.00 -4.08
C HIS A 63 -4.03 -5.29 -2.70
N LEU A 64 -3.38 -4.86 -1.63
CA LEU A 64 -3.88 -5.09 -0.29
C LEU A 64 -5.10 -4.23 0.04
N LEU A 65 -5.13 -2.99 -0.43
CA LEU A 65 -6.31 -2.13 -0.26
C LEU A 65 -7.52 -2.68 -1.00
N GLU A 66 -7.31 -3.19 -2.21
CA GLU A 66 -8.36 -3.90 -2.95
C GLU A 66 -8.87 -5.11 -2.17
N GLY A 67 -7.94 -5.84 -1.55
CA GLY A 67 -8.29 -6.96 -0.69
C GLY A 67 -9.18 -6.54 0.47
N ALA A 68 -8.89 -5.40 1.07
CA ALA A 68 -9.70 -4.87 2.18
C ALA A 68 -11.11 -4.49 1.70
N VAL A 69 -11.23 -3.88 0.53
CA VAL A 69 -12.54 -3.56 -0.07
C VAL A 69 -13.31 -4.85 -0.32
N ARG A 70 -12.64 -5.83 -0.92
CA ARG A 70 -13.26 -7.12 -1.23
C ARG A 70 -13.74 -7.84 0.02
N ALA A 71 -12.93 -7.80 1.09
CA ALA A 71 -13.29 -8.44 2.36
C ALA A 71 -14.50 -7.80 3.02
N THR A 72 -14.75 -6.53 2.74
CA THR A 72 -15.94 -5.85 3.26
C THR A 72 -17.22 -6.43 2.66
N TYR A 73 -17.19 -6.76 1.36
CA TYR A 73 -18.34 -7.35 0.67
C TYR A 73 -18.36 -8.87 0.76
N LEU A 74 -17.18 -9.50 0.75
CA LEU A 74 -17.04 -10.95 0.71
C LEU A 74 -16.01 -11.37 1.78
N PRO A 75 -16.43 -11.52 3.05
CA PRO A 75 -15.49 -11.84 4.14
C PRO A 75 -14.67 -13.12 3.88
N ASN A 76 -15.23 -14.07 3.17
CA ASN A 76 -14.53 -15.32 2.87
C ASN A 76 -13.40 -15.15 1.87
N ALA A 77 -13.35 -14.02 1.16
CA ALA A 77 -12.28 -13.76 0.20
C ALA A 77 -10.91 -13.65 0.86
N ILE A 78 -10.86 -13.36 2.17
CA ILE A 78 -9.59 -13.27 2.91
C ILE A 78 -8.82 -14.58 2.85
N SER A 79 -9.53 -15.71 2.84
CA SER A 79 -8.90 -17.04 2.82
C SER A 79 -8.12 -17.32 1.53
N THR A 80 -8.34 -16.54 0.47
CA THR A 80 -7.60 -16.70 -0.79
C THR A 80 -6.22 -16.05 -0.77
N TYR A 81 -5.92 -15.26 0.27
CA TYR A 81 -4.65 -14.58 0.42
C TYR A 81 -3.69 -15.41 1.28
N PRO A 82 -2.37 -15.25 1.10
CA PRO A 82 -1.41 -15.84 2.05
C PRO A 82 -1.72 -15.35 3.47
N ALA A 83 -1.36 -16.17 4.46
CA ALA A 83 -1.73 -15.93 5.85
C ALA A 83 -1.34 -14.54 6.36
N GLU A 84 -0.12 -14.10 6.07
CA GLU A 84 0.36 -12.80 6.54
C GLU A 84 -0.36 -11.64 5.89
N GLU A 85 -0.62 -11.74 4.59
CA GLU A 85 -1.38 -10.73 3.87
C GLU A 85 -2.82 -10.70 4.33
N GLY A 86 -3.41 -11.88 4.54
CA GLY A 86 -4.77 -12.00 5.06
C GLY A 86 -4.90 -11.34 6.42
N GLN A 87 -3.92 -11.50 7.30
CA GLN A 87 -3.91 -10.85 8.60
C GLN A 87 -3.86 -9.33 8.47
N PHE A 88 -3.04 -8.82 7.55
CA PHE A 88 -2.96 -7.39 7.30
C PHE A 88 -4.32 -6.85 6.82
N ILE A 89 -4.93 -7.53 5.85
CA ILE A 89 -6.24 -7.15 5.31
C ILE A 89 -7.30 -7.18 6.41
N GLN A 90 -7.27 -8.19 7.26
CA GLN A 90 -8.20 -8.34 8.36
C GLN A 90 -8.07 -7.20 9.37
N ARG A 91 -6.85 -6.83 9.71
CA ARG A 91 -6.59 -5.71 10.62
C ARG A 91 -7.06 -4.40 10.03
N LEU A 92 -6.85 -4.23 8.73
CA LEU A 92 -7.30 -3.04 8.02
C LEU A 92 -8.83 -2.96 8.02
N ALA A 93 -9.49 -4.08 7.75
CA ALA A 93 -10.96 -4.15 7.79
C ALA A 93 -11.49 -3.91 9.20
N ALA A 94 -10.77 -4.37 10.23
CA ALA A 94 -11.18 -4.19 11.63
C ALA A 94 -11.15 -2.73 12.08
N ARG A 95 -10.43 -1.87 11.37
CA ARG A 95 -10.44 -0.44 11.67
C ARG A 95 -11.71 0.26 11.23
N LYS A 96 -12.61 -0.47 10.61
CA LYS A 96 -13.93 0.02 10.18
C LYS A 96 -13.85 1.24 9.27
N LEU A 97 -12.83 1.25 8.42
CA LEU A 97 -12.72 2.28 7.40
C LEU A 97 -13.87 2.14 6.42
N SER A 98 -14.46 3.26 6.03
CA SER A 98 -15.51 3.22 5.02
C SER A 98 -14.93 2.80 3.68
N ILE A 99 -15.78 2.25 2.82
CA ILE A 99 -15.40 1.93 1.45
C ILE A 99 -14.88 3.19 0.74
N GLU A 100 -15.49 4.32 1.03
CA GLU A 100 -15.06 5.61 0.45
C GLU A 100 -13.64 5.97 0.88
N SER A 101 -13.30 5.76 2.15
CA SER A 101 -11.94 5.98 2.64
C SER A 101 -10.94 5.07 1.96
N LEU A 102 -11.27 3.78 1.83
CA LEU A 102 -10.40 2.82 1.16
C LEU A 102 -10.18 3.19 -0.30
N LYS A 103 -11.26 3.57 -0.99
CA LYS A 103 -11.16 4.00 -2.40
C LYS A 103 -10.34 5.27 -2.53
N LYS A 104 -10.48 6.20 -1.59
CA LYS A 104 -9.71 7.43 -1.59
C LYS A 104 -8.22 7.15 -1.39
N MET A 105 -7.89 6.23 -0.48
CA MET A 105 -6.51 5.80 -0.29
C MET A 105 -5.93 5.21 -1.57
N MET A 106 -6.71 4.39 -2.27
CA MET A 106 -6.28 3.82 -3.56
C MET A 106 -6.03 4.90 -4.60
N GLU A 107 -6.90 5.89 -4.66
CA GLU A 107 -6.75 7.05 -5.54
C GLU A 107 -5.46 7.81 -5.26
N VAL A 108 -5.18 8.06 -3.98
CA VAL A 108 -3.97 8.74 -3.54
C VAL A 108 -2.72 7.99 -3.99
N ILE A 109 -2.70 6.66 -3.84
CA ILE A 109 -1.58 5.83 -4.27
C ILE A 109 -1.42 5.87 -5.79
N THR A 110 -2.53 5.78 -6.51
CA THR A 110 -2.53 5.82 -7.98
C THR A 110 -1.98 7.15 -8.49
N ASP A 111 -2.41 8.25 -7.90
CA ASP A 111 -1.92 9.58 -8.26
C ASP A 111 -0.42 9.73 -7.97
N ALA A 112 0.01 9.23 -6.82
CA ALA A 112 1.43 9.27 -6.46
C ALA A 112 2.27 8.46 -7.45
N SER A 113 1.79 7.28 -7.84
CA SER A 113 2.45 6.45 -8.86
C SER A 113 2.61 7.21 -10.18
N TYR A 114 1.56 7.90 -10.58
CA TYR A 114 1.57 8.69 -11.80
C TYR A 114 2.66 9.76 -11.75
N HIS A 115 2.79 10.46 -10.63
CA HIS A 115 3.81 11.50 -10.48
C HIS A 115 5.23 10.93 -10.43
N ILE A 116 5.41 9.78 -9.82
CA ILE A 116 6.72 9.09 -9.81
C ILE A 116 7.14 8.74 -11.23
N GLU A 117 6.19 8.24 -12.04
CA GLU A 117 6.46 7.88 -13.44
C GLU A 117 6.87 9.10 -14.28
N ARG A 118 6.43 10.28 -13.90
CA ARG A 118 6.69 11.51 -14.65
C ARG A 118 7.90 12.30 -14.14
N ASN A 119 8.84 11.61 -13.50
CA ASN A 119 10.09 12.22 -13.04
C ASN A 119 9.92 13.29 -11.96
N ALA A 120 8.82 13.25 -11.21
CA ALA A 120 8.66 14.16 -10.08
C ALA A 120 9.66 13.82 -8.98
N HIS A 121 9.93 14.78 -8.10
CA HIS A 121 10.84 14.58 -6.99
C HIS A 121 10.30 13.49 -6.05
N THR A 122 10.99 12.37 -5.99
CA THR A 122 10.51 11.15 -5.38
C THR A 122 10.10 11.32 -3.91
N LYS A 123 10.98 11.90 -3.12
CA LYS A 123 10.73 12.09 -1.69
C LYS A 123 9.52 12.98 -1.44
N SER A 124 9.40 14.06 -2.22
CA SER A 124 8.27 14.97 -2.09
C SER A 124 6.95 14.29 -2.45
N VAL A 125 6.95 13.47 -3.48
CA VAL A 125 5.75 12.73 -3.89
C VAL A 125 5.33 11.75 -2.81
N ILE A 126 6.29 10.99 -2.26
CA ILE A 126 5.99 10.01 -1.20
C ILE A 126 5.46 10.73 0.04
N LEU A 127 6.08 11.83 0.42
CA LEU A 127 5.66 12.59 1.60
C LEU A 127 4.25 13.16 1.43
N ALA A 128 3.96 13.74 0.26
CA ALA A 128 2.62 14.23 -0.05
C ALA A 128 1.61 13.08 -0.03
N CYS A 129 1.99 11.93 -0.56
CA CYS A 129 1.18 10.73 -0.52
C CYS A 129 0.84 10.33 0.93
N CYS A 130 1.84 10.33 1.81
CA CYS A 130 1.64 10.01 3.22
C CYS A 130 0.63 10.93 3.88
N LEU A 131 0.72 12.23 3.63
CA LEU A 131 -0.20 13.21 4.21
C LEU A 131 -1.63 13.00 3.70
N LYS A 132 -1.77 12.76 2.41
CA LYS A 132 -3.08 12.50 1.81
C LYS A 132 -3.69 11.18 2.29
N MET A 133 -2.85 10.16 2.47
CA MET A 133 -3.29 8.87 3.02
C MET A 133 -3.81 9.04 4.44
N LYS A 134 -3.14 9.86 5.22
CA LYS A 134 -3.55 10.16 6.59
C LYS A 134 -4.93 10.81 6.62
N ASP A 135 -5.15 11.78 5.75
CA ASP A 135 -6.44 12.45 5.65
C ASP A 135 -7.54 11.49 5.18
N ALA A 136 -7.23 10.68 4.18
CA ALA A 136 -8.18 9.69 3.67
C ALA A 136 -8.57 8.67 4.75
N ALA A 137 -7.60 8.24 5.54
CA ALA A 137 -7.84 7.28 6.62
C ALA A 137 -8.74 7.85 7.72
N LYS A 138 -8.71 9.17 7.91
CA LYS A 138 -9.57 9.84 8.89
C LYS A 138 -10.96 10.16 8.35
N GLY A 139 -11.20 9.91 7.06
CA GLY A 139 -12.45 10.25 6.42
C GLY A 139 -12.58 11.73 6.07
N VAL A 140 -11.49 12.49 6.20
CA VAL A 140 -11.47 13.91 5.84
C VAL A 140 -11.24 14.02 4.32
N PRO A 141 -12.00 14.88 3.61
CA PRO A 141 -11.74 15.07 2.19
C PRO A 141 -10.31 15.52 1.95
N ALA A 142 -9.62 14.80 1.07
CA ALA A 142 -8.25 15.16 0.70
C ALA A 142 -8.33 16.27 -0.34
N GLY A 143 -8.30 17.49 0.15
CA GLY A 143 -8.51 18.54 -0.77
C GLY A 143 -7.70 19.73 -0.55
#